data_560e5f319f4175d0d0aff02558c14e72
#
_entry.id   560e5f319f4175d0d0aff02558c14e72
#
_cell.length_a   1.000
_cell.length_b   1.000
_cell.length_c   1.000
_cell.angle_alpha   90.00
_cell.angle_beta   90.00
_cell.angle_gamma   90.00
#
_symmetry.space_group_name_H-M   'P 1'
#
loop_
_entity.id
_entity.type
_entity.pdbx_description
1 polymer ?
#
loop_
_entity_poly.entity_id
_entity_poly.type
_entity_poly.pdbx_seq_one_letter_code
_entity_poly.pdbx_strand_id
1 'polypeptide(L)'
;MKMKKSQFREDAATYIQMIHLLNEYNPGWKIILIGVLLEGIFPFIAIFLSSMLLDALYAGRSMQEMALLVLAGTGASFVTAILRHFVTKKKNIMWWGMQHRMTEPIMTKTMQMDYEQIGDERVRTLRARQDEYRKREKDVFERFLTQLEILLTSAVRMAAAIITIGPFFAKQFSKTAGTQETLFRIIAIAALFAVLYLNRRSVLEQGKRRLAIHNEHEDENRLNSYMMNEVVLSQKAGKDIRIFHQEPMMEHYGDQMNANWRRMTLQYAKNDVCHFGLQGMLSSCVGGIIYLYVAFCAYGGMITIGNVVRYAGAVQQFIQGMTDLFAGWSRLHHDRMQMDEYLEYMGLQNKMKKASRPVSLADMENPEVEFVDVSFRYPGTEQYV
;
A
#
# COMPACT_ATOMS: atom_id res chain seq x y z
N MET A 1 -17.75 -9.28 9.36
CA MET A 1 -16.86 -8.83 10.45
C MET A 1 -17.32 -7.44 10.86
N LYS A 2 -18.04 -7.32 12.01
CA LYS A 2 -18.37 -6.01 12.60
C LYS A 2 -17.07 -5.54 13.29
N MET A 3 -16.30 -4.67 12.65
CA MET A 3 -15.26 -3.95 13.36
C MET A 3 -15.90 -3.24 14.54
N LYS A 4 -15.43 -3.52 15.76
CA LYS A 4 -15.87 -2.78 16.94
C LYS A 4 -15.50 -1.30 16.71
N LYS A 5 -16.41 -0.39 17.06
CA LYS A 5 -16.24 1.06 16.89
C LYS A 5 -14.95 1.59 17.56
N SER A 6 -14.46 0.90 18.58
CA SER A 6 -13.15 1.13 19.24
C SER A 6 -11.97 0.86 18.32
N GLN A 7 -11.99 -0.25 17.58
CA GLN A 7 -10.89 -0.68 16.71
C GLN A 7 -10.68 0.28 15.53
N PHE A 8 -11.77 0.82 14.96
CA PHE A 8 -11.67 1.85 13.91
C PHE A 8 -11.07 3.17 14.43
N ARG A 9 -11.38 3.56 15.68
CA ARG A 9 -10.78 4.77 16.29
C ARG A 9 -9.30 4.60 16.57
N GLU A 10 -8.88 3.42 17.01
CA GLU A 10 -7.48 3.09 17.24
C GLU A 10 -6.70 3.07 15.92
N ASP A 11 -7.25 2.42 14.87
CA ASP A 11 -6.65 2.42 13.53
C ASP A 11 -6.44 3.84 13.01
N ALA A 12 -7.47 4.69 13.13
CA ALA A 12 -7.40 6.08 12.70
C ALA A 12 -6.34 6.89 13.48
N ALA A 13 -6.20 6.65 14.79
CA ALA A 13 -5.18 7.31 15.61
C ALA A 13 -3.76 6.95 15.13
N THR A 14 -3.48 5.65 14.89
CA THR A 14 -2.20 5.18 14.35
C THR A 14 -1.89 5.85 13.01
N TYR A 15 -2.85 5.89 12.07
CA TYR A 15 -2.64 6.50 10.75
C TYR A 15 -2.39 8.02 10.83
N ILE A 16 -3.09 8.73 11.72
CA ILE A 16 -2.88 10.16 11.94
C ILE A 16 -1.47 10.41 12.50
N GLN A 17 -1.01 9.60 13.45
CA GLN A 17 0.34 9.69 13.98
C GLN A 17 1.41 9.42 12.90
N MET A 18 1.19 8.42 12.05
CA MET A 18 2.08 8.15 10.90
C MET A 18 2.17 9.32 9.93
N ILE A 19 1.03 9.98 9.62
CA ILE A 19 1.01 11.19 8.78
C ILE A 19 1.75 12.34 9.45
N HIS A 20 1.62 12.50 10.77
CA HIS A 20 2.34 13.53 11.51
C HIS A 20 3.84 13.34 11.43
N LEU A 21 4.32 12.13 11.68
CA LEU A 21 5.73 11.76 11.57
C LEU A 21 6.26 11.95 10.13
N LEU A 22 5.46 11.60 9.13
CA LEU A 22 5.82 11.86 7.74
C LEU A 22 5.96 13.35 7.42
N ASN A 23 5.10 14.20 7.98
CA ASN A 23 5.22 15.66 7.80
C ASN A 23 6.49 16.21 8.50
N GLU A 24 6.87 15.62 9.61
CA GLU A 24 8.06 16.02 10.37
C GLU A 24 9.36 15.60 9.65
N TYR A 25 9.46 14.32 9.28
CA TYR A 25 10.71 13.77 8.75
C TYR A 25 10.87 13.90 7.23
N ASN A 26 9.77 13.90 6.47
CA ASN A 26 9.82 13.97 5.02
C ASN A 26 8.63 14.75 4.41
N PRO A 27 8.56 16.09 4.57
CA PRO A 27 7.44 16.89 4.06
C PRO A 27 7.26 16.80 2.53
N GLY A 28 8.27 16.30 1.81
CA GLY A 28 8.22 16.05 0.36
C GLY A 28 7.22 14.99 -0.07
N TRP A 29 6.68 14.17 0.85
CA TRP A 29 5.68 13.16 0.53
C TRP A 29 4.42 13.73 -0.14
N LYS A 30 4.11 15.02 0.07
CA LYS A 30 2.95 15.70 -0.52
C LYS A 30 2.95 15.69 -2.05
N ILE A 31 4.08 15.44 -2.70
CA ILE A 31 4.16 15.26 -4.14
C ILE A 31 3.29 14.09 -4.64
N ILE A 32 3.06 13.10 -3.77
CA ILE A 32 2.16 11.98 -4.06
C ILE A 32 0.74 12.45 -4.35
N LEU A 33 0.26 13.51 -3.68
CA LEU A 33 -1.09 14.03 -3.89
C LEU A 33 -1.30 14.53 -5.33
N ILE A 34 -0.28 15.11 -5.93
CA ILE A 34 -0.33 15.53 -7.35
C ILE A 34 -0.36 14.29 -8.24
N GLY A 35 0.44 13.28 -7.93
CA GLY A 35 0.43 11.99 -8.63
C GLY A 35 -0.94 11.32 -8.58
N VAL A 36 -1.55 11.28 -7.41
CA VAL A 36 -2.89 10.74 -7.16
C VAL A 36 -3.94 11.37 -8.09
N LEU A 37 -3.95 12.70 -8.18
CA LEU A 37 -4.89 13.42 -9.06
C LEU A 37 -4.65 13.07 -10.54
N LEU A 38 -3.40 13.08 -10.98
CA LEU A 38 -3.06 12.78 -12.37
C LEU A 38 -3.40 11.32 -12.72
N GLU A 39 -3.08 10.36 -11.85
CA GLU A 39 -3.35 8.92 -12.08
C GLU A 39 -4.83 8.57 -11.98
N GLY A 40 -5.57 9.25 -11.10
CA GLY A 40 -7.01 9.03 -10.96
C GLY A 40 -7.82 9.56 -12.15
N ILE A 41 -7.40 10.69 -12.76
CA ILE A 41 -8.12 11.35 -13.87
C ILE A 41 -7.66 10.84 -15.24
N PHE A 42 -6.41 10.43 -15.38
CA PHE A 42 -5.81 10.06 -16.67
C PHE A 42 -6.64 9.08 -17.52
N PRO A 43 -7.22 7.98 -17.00
CA PRO A 43 -8.02 7.05 -17.80
C PRO A 43 -9.22 7.70 -18.48
N PHE A 44 -9.76 8.77 -17.89
CA PHE A 44 -10.94 9.46 -18.40
C PHE A 44 -10.64 10.28 -19.66
N ILE A 45 -9.40 10.72 -19.88
CA ILE A 45 -9.00 11.45 -21.10
C ILE A 45 -9.27 10.58 -22.32
N ALA A 46 -8.83 9.32 -22.30
CA ALA A 46 -9.05 8.38 -23.40
C ALA A 46 -10.55 8.05 -23.59
N ILE A 47 -11.28 7.88 -22.49
CA ILE A 47 -12.72 7.61 -22.51
C ILE A 47 -13.50 8.77 -23.16
N PHE A 48 -13.20 10.02 -22.77
CA PHE A 48 -13.84 11.21 -23.34
C PHE A 48 -13.48 11.41 -24.82
N LEU A 49 -12.19 11.22 -25.18
CA LEU A 49 -11.74 11.33 -26.55
C LEU A 49 -12.45 10.31 -27.45
N SER A 50 -12.50 9.04 -27.06
CA SER A 50 -13.19 7.98 -27.80
C SER A 50 -14.68 8.27 -27.96
N SER A 51 -15.33 8.79 -26.91
CA SER A 51 -16.73 9.20 -26.95
C SER A 51 -16.97 10.32 -27.97
N MET A 52 -16.15 11.38 -27.93
CA MET A 52 -16.28 12.53 -28.84
C MET A 52 -16.03 12.15 -30.30
N LEU A 53 -15.05 11.25 -30.54
CA LEU A 53 -14.76 10.74 -31.87
C LEU A 53 -15.92 9.94 -32.45
N LEU A 54 -16.52 9.05 -31.68
CA LEU A 54 -17.69 8.27 -32.11
C LEU A 54 -18.89 9.17 -32.42
N ASP A 55 -19.15 10.17 -31.58
CA ASP A 55 -20.22 11.12 -31.83
C ASP A 55 -19.97 11.96 -33.08
N ALA A 56 -18.71 12.37 -33.34
CA ALA A 56 -18.33 13.10 -34.55
C ALA A 56 -18.47 12.24 -35.82
N LEU A 57 -18.08 10.96 -35.76
CA LEU A 57 -18.26 9.99 -36.85
C LEU A 57 -19.75 9.78 -37.17
N TYR A 58 -20.56 9.57 -36.16
CA TYR A 58 -22.01 9.36 -36.35
C TYR A 58 -22.72 10.61 -36.89
N ALA A 59 -22.27 11.79 -36.48
CA ALA A 59 -22.78 13.07 -36.98
C ALA A 59 -22.29 13.42 -38.41
N GLY A 60 -21.45 12.59 -39.03
CA GLY A 60 -20.92 12.83 -40.37
C GLY A 60 -20.02 14.07 -40.46
N ARG A 61 -19.29 14.41 -39.37
CA ARG A 61 -18.39 15.58 -39.35
C ARG A 61 -17.24 15.42 -40.34
N SER A 62 -16.66 16.54 -40.75
CA SER A 62 -15.56 16.55 -41.71
C SER A 62 -14.32 15.81 -41.16
N MET A 63 -13.53 15.20 -42.07
CA MET A 63 -12.24 14.56 -41.70
C MET A 63 -11.30 15.51 -40.98
N GLN A 64 -11.36 16.80 -41.30
CA GLN A 64 -10.52 17.83 -40.66
C GLN A 64 -10.90 18.03 -39.18
N GLU A 65 -12.19 18.07 -38.84
CA GLU A 65 -12.66 18.17 -37.46
C GLU A 65 -12.30 16.91 -36.66
N MET A 66 -12.44 15.73 -37.24
CA MET A 66 -12.05 14.48 -36.59
C MET A 66 -10.55 14.41 -36.34
N ALA A 67 -9.74 14.83 -37.32
CA ALA A 67 -8.28 14.90 -37.16
C ALA A 67 -7.87 15.91 -36.05
N LEU A 68 -8.55 17.05 -35.97
CA LEU A 68 -8.33 18.03 -34.90
C LEU A 68 -8.68 17.47 -33.50
N LEU A 69 -9.77 16.72 -33.38
CA LEU A 69 -10.15 16.05 -32.12
C LEU A 69 -9.10 15.02 -31.70
N VAL A 70 -8.59 14.21 -32.64
CA VAL A 70 -7.53 13.24 -32.38
C VAL A 70 -6.24 13.96 -31.94
N LEU A 71 -5.83 15.01 -32.67
CA LEU A 71 -4.64 15.77 -32.30
C LEU A 71 -4.78 16.44 -30.93
N ALA A 72 -5.94 17.02 -30.62
CA ALA A 72 -6.19 17.63 -29.32
C ALA A 72 -6.17 16.60 -28.18
N GLY A 73 -6.81 15.43 -28.37
CA GLY A 73 -6.85 14.37 -27.36
C GLY A 73 -5.50 13.69 -27.18
N THR A 74 -4.77 13.40 -28.26
CA THR A 74 -3.40 12.87 -28.17
C THR A 74 -2.44 13.87 -27.56
N GLY A 75 -2.58 15.16 -27.90
CA GLY A 75 -1.84 16.27 -27.30
C GLY A 75 -2.09 16.36 -25.79
N ALA A 76 -3.36 16.33 -25.36
CA ALA A 76 -3.73 16.33 -23.95
C ALA A 76 -3.15 15.10 -23.20
N SER A 77 -3.22 13.92 -23.82
CA SER A 77 -2.63 12.70 -23.27
C SER A 77 -1.12 12.79 -23.16
N PHE A 78 -0.46 13.36 -24.16
CA PHE A 78 0.99 13.58 -24.19
C PHE A 78 1.44 14.55 -23.08
N VAL A 79 0.77 15.69 -22.94
CA VAL A 79 1.05 16.67 -21.88
C VAL A 79 0.85 16.03 -20.49
N THR A 80 -0.24 15.28 -20.31
CA THR A 80 -0.49 14.57 -19.05
C THR A 80 0.56 13.51 -18.77
N ALA A 81 1.03 12.77 -19.79
CA ALA A 81 2.10 11.80 -19.64
C ALA A 81 3.43 12.44 -19.24
N ILE A 82 3.78 13.59 -19.81
CA ILE A 82 4.95 14.38 -19.42
C ILE A 82 4.83 14.82 -17.95
N LEU A 83 3.69 15.38 -17.56
CA LEU A 83 3.46 15.81 -16.17
C LEU A 83 3.58 14.62 -15.19
N ARG A 84 2.98 13.48 -15.54
CA ARG A 84 3.12 12.23 -14.75
C ARG A 84 4.60 11.82 -14.64
N HIS A 85 5.36 11.89 -15.71
CA HIS A 85 6.78 11.54 -15.68
C HIS A 85 7.57 12.44 -14.73
N PHE A 86 7.34 13.75 -14.75
CA PHE A 86 7.98 14.69 -13.82
C PHE A 86 7.59 14.41 -12.36
N VAL A 87 6.31 14.15 -12.10
CA VAL A 87 5.84 13.80 -10.76
C VAL A 87 6.45 12.47 -10.30
N THR A 88 6.47 11.46 -11.17
CA THR A 88 7.07 10.15 -10.89
C THR A 88 8.57 10.28 -10.61
N LYS A 89 9.30 11.10 -11.38
CA LYS A 89 10.71 11.38 -11.11
C LYS A 89 10.91 11.98 -9.71
N LYS A 90 10.14 13.01 -9.34
CA LYS A 90 10.23 13.62 -8.00
C LYS A 90 9.81 12.64 -6.90
N LYS A 91 8.79 11.83 -7.15
CA LYS A 91 8.35 10.76 -6.24
C LYS A 91 9.46 9.73 -6.03
N ASN A 92 10.14 9.29 -7.08
CA ASN A 92 11.27 8.36 -6.98
C ASN A 92 12.43 8.95 -6.16
N ILE A 93 12.77 10.22 -6.38
CA ILE A 93 13.80 10.91 -5.57
C ILE A 93 13.38 10.95 -4.10
N MET A 94 12.12 11.24 -3.81
CA MET A 94 11.57 11.21 -2.45
C MET A 94 11.67 9.81 -1.84
N TRP A 95 11.32 8.75 -2.60
CA TRP A 95 11.42 7.35 -2.16
C TRP A 95 12.86 6.95 -1.83
N TRP A 96 13.83 7.28 -2.69
CA TRP A 96 15.25 7.01 -2.45
C TRP A 96 15.77 7.71 -1.18
N GLY A 97 15.34 8.95 -0.93
CA GLY A 97 15.72 9.71 0.26
C GLY A 97 15.02 9.24 1.54
N MET A 98 13.85 8.61 1.41
CA MET A 98 12.99 8.24 2.54
C MET A 98 13.63 7.17 3.42
N GLN A 99 14.24 6.15 2.84
CA GLN A 99 14.88 5.06 3.56
C GLN A 99 15.96 5.59 4.54
N HIS A 100 16.77 6.57 4.13
CA HIS A 100 17.77 7.17 4.99
C HIS A 100 17.14 8.04 6.07
N ARG A 101 16.21 8.92 5.71
CA ARG A 101 15.55 9.85 6.64
C ARG A 101 14.71 9.15 7.71
N MET A 102 14.14 7.99 7.42
CA MET A 102 13.33 7.22 8.38
C MET A 102 14.19 6.31 9.27
N THR A 103 15.42 6.02 8.87
CA THR A 103 16.38 5.26 9.68
C THR A 103 17.03 6.14 10.77
N GLU A 104 17.30 7.40 10.48
CA GLU A 104 17.94 8.34 11.39
C GLU A 104 17.19 8.50 12.73
N PRO A 105 15.84 8.68 12.78
CA PRO A 105 15.11 8.77 14.03
C PRO A 105 15.23 7.52 14.90
N ILE A 106 15.20 6.33 14.31
CA ILE A 106 15.37 5.06 15.04
C ILE A 106 16.78 4.98 15.66
N MET A 107 17.81 5.31 14.88
CA MET A 107 19.18 5.30 15.36
C MET A 107 19.39 6.33 16.47
N THR A 108 18.91 7.56 16.27
CA THR A 108 18.98 8.63 17.27
C THR A 108 18.26 8.22 18.55
N LYS A 109 17.05 7.65 18.44
CA LYS A 109 16.31 7.13 19.58
C LYS A 109 17.10 6.08 20.33
N THR A 110 17.68 5.11 19.62
CA THR A 110 18.49 4.05 20.22
C THR A 110 19.70 4.60 20.99
N MET A 111 20.39 5.60 20.41
CA MET A 111 21.55 6.22 21.07
C MET A 111 21.18 7.08 22.29
N GLN A 112 19.94 7.54 22.35
CA GLN A 112 19.43 8.36 23.45
C GLN A 112 18.76 7.54 24.55
N MET A 113 18.53 6.24 24.33
CA MET A 113 17.92 5.34 25.32
C MET A 113 18.86 5.09 26.49
N ASP A 114 18.25 4.92 27.66
CA ASP A 114 18.96 4.47 28.86
C ASP A 114 19.49 3.04 28.65
N TYR A 115 20.65 2.75 29.23
CA TYR A 115 21.30 1.44 29.11
C TYR A 115 20.41 0.28 29.57
N GLU A 116 19.63 0.48 30.63
CA GLU A 116 18.64 -0.49 31.12
C GLU A 116 17.60 -0.85 30.05
N GLN A 117 17.11 0.15 29.29
CA GLN A 117 16.14 -0.08 28.21
C GLN A 117 16.73 -0.82 27.03
N ILE A 118 17.99 -0.53 26.67
CA ILE A 118 18.69 -1.26 25.59
C ILE A 118 18.85 -2.74 25.97
N GLY A 119 19.02 -3.05 27.24
CA GLY A 119 19.10 -4.40 27.78
C GLY A 119 17.75 -5.15 27.84
N ASP A 120 16.63 -4.43 27.80
CA ASP A 120 15.29 -5.01 27.88
C ASP A 120 15.00 -5.91 26.68
N GLU A 121 14.50 -7.12 26.93
CA GLU A 121 14.19 -8.13 25.89
C GLU A 121 13.12 -7.64 24.91
N ARG A 122 12.10 -6.94 25.42
CA ARG A 122 11.01 -6.38 24.59
C ARG A 122 11.55 -5.31 23.66
N VAL A 123 12.40 -4.40 24.14
CA VAL A 123 12.99 -3.33 23.35
C VAL A 123 13.91 -3.91 22.27
N ARG A 124 14.72 -4.91 22.62
CA ARG A 124 15.57 -5.62 21.64
C ARG A 124 14.74 -6.32 20.57
N THR A 125 13.63 -6.96 20.97
CA THR A 125 12.73 -7.62 20.04
C THR A 125 12.07 -6.63 19.09
N LEU A 126 11.53 -5.51 19.60
CA LEU A 126 10.95 -4.44 18.78
C LEU A 126 11.98 -3.90 17.78
N ARG A 127 13.19 -3.65 18.22
CA ARG A 127 14.27 -3.17 17.34
C ARG A 127 14.64 -4.19 16.28
N ALA A 128 14.82 -5.45 16.65
CA ALA A 128 15.15 -6.53 15.72
C ALA A 128 14.07 -6.68 14.63
N ARG A 129 12.80 -6.56 15.00
CA ARG A 129 11.68 -6.57 14.05
C ARG A 129 11.73 -5.38 13.09
N GLN A 130 12.01 -4.15 13.59
CA GLN A 130 12.16 -2.98 12.71
C GLN A 130 13.31 -3.16 11.72
N ASP A 131 14.45 -3.69 12.16
CA ASP A 131 15.59 -4.00 11.30
C ASP A 131 15.26 -5.09 10.29
N GLU A 132 14.48 -6.09 10.66
CA GLU A 132 14.02 -7.17 9.78
C GLU A 132 13.05 -6.64 8.71
N TYR A 133 12.05 -5.82 9.07
CA TYR A 133 11.13 -5.19 8.13
C TYR A 133 11.88 -4.35 7.10
N ARG A 134 12.88 -3.59 7.54
CA ARG A 134 13.73 -2.77 6.65
C ARG A 134 14.57 -3.60 5.68
N LYS A 135 15.11 -4.73 6.12
CA LYS A 135 15.96 -5.61 5.29
C LYS A 135 15.16 -6.40 4.25
N ARG A 136 13.90 -6.77 4.55
CA ARG A 136 13.14 -7.68 3.70
C ARG A 136 12.60 -7.04 2.43
N GLU A 137 11.98 -5.85 2.46
CA GLU A 137 11.38 -5.26 1.25
C GLU A 137 11.25 -3.74 1.31
N LYS A 138 10.42 -3.23 2.21
CA LYS A 138 10.03 -1.83 2.30
C LYS A 138 9.88 -1.42 3.75
N ASP A 139 10.37 -0.24 4.05
CA ASP A 139 10.17 0.39 5.36
C ASP A 139 8.68 0.60 5.67
N VAL A 140 8.34 0.64 6.95
CA VAL A 140 6.96 0.83 7.45
C VAL A 140 6.30 2.06 6.81
N PHE A 141 7.03 3.17 6.70
CA PHE A 141 6.55 4.40 6.07
C PHE A 141 6.34 4.25 4.56
N GLU A 142 7.21 3.53 3.88
CA GLU A 142 7.07 3.28 2.44
C GLU A 142 5.82 2.44 2.16
N ARG A 143 5.56 1.42 2.97
CA ARG A 143 4.33 0.61 2.87
C ARG A 143 3.11 1.47 3.14
N PHE A 144 3.11 2.24 4.22
CA PHE A 144 2.02 3.14 4.57
C PHE A 144 1.68 4.12 3.44
N LEU A 145 2.69 4.83 2.92
CA LEU A 145 2.49 5.78 1.81
C LEU A 145 2.02 5.10 0.52
N THR A 146 2.53 3.91 0.21
CA THR A 146 2.07 3.15 -0.97
C THR A 146 0.59 2.81 -0.86
N GLN A 147 0.12 2.35 0.31
CA GLN A 147 -1.30 2.05 0.51
C GLN A 147 -2.15 3.32 0.53
N LEU A 148 -1.66 4.39 1.15
CA LEU A 148 -2.34 5.69 1.14
C LEU A 148 -2.50 6.24 -0.28
N GLU A 149 -1.47 6.15 -1.12
CA GLU A 149 -1.52 6.53 -2.53
C GLU A 149 -2.59 5.73 -3.30
N ILE A 150 -2.63 4.41 -3.11
CA ILE A 150 -3.64 3.54 -3.73
C ILE A 150 -5.05 3.96 -3.29
N LEU A 151 -5.27 4.17 -2.01
CA LEU A 151 -6.58 4.57 -1.47
C LEU A 151 -7.04 5.92 -2.02
N LEU A 152 -6.15 6.91 -2.04
CA LEU A 152 -6.46 8.25 -2.55
C LEU A 152 -6.71 8.24 -4.07
N THR A 153 -5.88 7.53 -4.84
CA THR A 153 -6.06 7.38 -6.29
C THR A 153 -7.38 6.69 -6.61
N SER A 154 -7.72 5.65 -5.86
CA SER A 154 -9.01 4.95 -5.98
C SER A 154 -10.18 5.87 -5.69
N ALA A 155 -10.10 6.68 -4.64
CA ALA A 155 -11.14 7.65 -4.30
C ALA A 155 -11.33 8.71 -5.40
N VAL A 156 -10.24 9.28 -5.94
CA VAL A 156 -10.29 10.24 -7.06
C VAL A 156 -10.90 9.59 -8.31
N ARG A 157 -10.47 8.36 -8.65
CA ARG A 157 -10.99 7.61 -9.79
C ARG A 157 -12.49 7.33 -9.66
N MET A 158 -12.94 6.92 -8.48
CA MET A 158 -14.36 6.70 -8.20
C MET A 158 -15.16 8.01 -8.28
N ALA A 159 -14.67 9.10 -7.71
CA ALA A 159 -15.31 10.41 -7.79
C ALA A 159 -15.45 10.88 -9.24
N ALA A 160 -14.40 10.78 -10.05
CA ALA A 160 -14.43 11.09 -11.48
C ALA A 160 -15.42 10.20 -12.25
N ALA A 161 -15.50 8.92 -11.93
CA ALA A 161 -16.48 8.01 -12.51
C ALA A 161 -17.92 8.43 -12.13
N ILE A 162 -18.20 8.73 -10.87
CA ILE A 162 -19.51 9.17 -10.40
C ILE A 162 -19.94 10.49 -11.10
N ILE A 163 -19.02 11.46 -11.20
CA ILE A 163 -19.27 12.73 -11.91
C ILE A 163 -19.61 12.46 -13.38
N THR A 164 -18.93 11.50 -14.02
CA THR A 164 -19.14 11.17 -15.44
C THR A 164 -20.48 10.45 -15.65
N ILE A 165 -20.87 9.56 -14.74
CA ILE A 165 -22.08 8.72 -14.86
C ILE A 165 -23.31 9.44 -14.30
N GLY A 166 -23.15 10.36 -13.35
CA GLY A 166 -24.24 11.06 -12.65
C GLY A 166 -25.31 11.64 -13.55
N PRO A 167 -24.98 12.40 -14.61
CA PRO A 167 -25.95 12.97 -15.52
C PRO A 167 -26.79 11.91 -16.26
N PHE A 168 -26.22 10.73 -16.54
CA PHE A 168 -26.95 9.62 -17.14
C PHE A 168 -28.01 9.08 -16.19
N PHE A 169 -27.64 8.80 -14.96
CA PHE A 169 -28.60 8.31 -13.95
C PHE A 169 -29.68 9.33 -13.64
N ALA A 170 -29.32 10.63 -13.51
CA ALA A 170 -30.27 11.69 -13.22
C ALA A 170 -31.35 11.79 -14.32
N LYS A 171 -30.98 11.73 -15.60
CA LYS A 171 -31.92 11.70 -16.72
C LYS A 171 -32.79 10.44 -16.74
N GLN A 172 -32.18 9.32 -16.36
CA GLN A 172 -32.82 8.02 -16.41
C GLN A 172 -33.88 7.85 -15.30
N PHE A 173 -33.61 8.39 -14.10
CA PHE A 173 -34.60 8.36 -13.00
C PHE A 173 -35.73 9.37 -13.17
N SER A 174 -35.57 10.39 -14.00
CA SER A 174 -36.57 11.40 -14.28
C SER A 174 -37.64 10.97 -15.34
N LYS A 175 -37.36 9.91 -16.10
CA LYS A 175 -38.31 9.42 -17.13
C LYS A 175 -39.09 8.22 -16.62
N THR A 176 -40.41 8.21 -16.84
CA THR A 176 -41.28 7.03 -16.67
C THR A 176 -40.86 5.96 -17.68
N ALA A 177 -40.15 4.95 -17.18
CA ALA A 177 -39.63 3.86 -18.00
C ALA A 177 -40.67 2.81 -18.25
N GLY A 178 -40.65 2.21 -19.46
CA GLY A 178 -41.43 1.01 -19.74
C GLY A 178 -40.98 -0.19 -18.89
N THR A 179 -41.86 -1.20 -18.75
CA THR A 179 -41.62 -2.38 -17.89
C THR A 179 -40.27 -3.08 -18.20
N GLN A 180 -39.94 -3.22 -19.50
CA GLN A 180 -38.70 -3.87 -19.95
C GLN A 180 -37.46 -3.06 -19.57
N GLU A 181 -37.49 -1.75 -19.73
CA GLU A 181 -36.40 -0.85 -19.39
C GLU A 181 -36.13 -0.84 -17.89
N THR A 182 -37.17 -0.84 -17.07
CA THR A 182 -37.09 -0.94 -15.62
C THR A 182 -36.46 -2.26 -15.18
N LEU A 183 -36.80 -3.37 -15.83
CA LEU A 183 -36.20 -4.67 -15.55
C LEU A 183 -34.69 -4.68 -15.85
N PHE A 184 -34.26 -4.17 -17.00
CA PHE A 184 -32.84 -4.06 -17.35
C PHE A 184 -32.07 -3.17 -16.38
N ARG A 185 -32.63 -2.07 -15.90
CA ARG A 185 -32.03 -1.23 -14.86
C ARG A 185 -31.78 -1.99 -13.57
N ILE A 186 -32.79 -2.71 -13.10
CA ILE A 186 -32.71 -3.50 -11.87
C ILE A 186 -31.62 -4.57 -12.02
N ILE A 187 -31.57 -5.28 -13.14
CA ILE A 187 -30.57 -6.30 -13.42
C ILE A 187 -29.16 -5.71 -13.44
N ALA A 188 -28.95 -4.56 -14.12
CA ALA A 188 -27.64 -3.92 -14.19
C ALA A 188 -27.14 -3.44 -12.81
N ILE A 189 -28.04 -2.83 -12.01
CA ILE A 189 -27.72 -2.38 -10.64
C ILE A 189 -27.45 -3.60 -9.75
N ALA A 190 -28.28 -4.62 -9.81
CA ALA A 190 -28.10 -5.85 -9.03
C ALA A 190 -26.78 -6.55 -9.38
N ALA A 191 -26.43 -6.64 -10.68
CA ALA A 191 -25.17 -7.19 -11.14
C ALA A 191 -23.96 -6.38 -10.63
N LEU A 192 -24.04 -5.04 -10.65
CA LEU A 192 -23.00 -4.18 -10.10
C LEU A 192 -22.79 -4.44 -8.60
N PHE A 193 -23.86 -4.45 -7.81
CA PHE A 193 -23.76 -4.74 -6.37
C PHE A 193 -23.26 -6.16 -6.09
N ALA A 194 -23.71 -7.15 -6.85
CA ALA A 194 -23.26 -8.53 -6.71
C ALA A 194 -21.75 -8.65 -6.95
N VAL A 195 -21.23 -7.99 -7.99
CA VAL A 195 -19.78 -8.01 -8.28
C VAL A 195 -18.98 -7.25 -7.23
N LEU A 196 -19.45 -6.10 -6.79
CA LEU A 196 -18.78 -5.37 -5.69
C LEU A 196 -18.70 -6.23 -4.42
N TYR A 197 -19.77 -6.94 -4.09
CA TYR A 197 -19.80 -7.86 -2.96
C TYR A 197 -18.84 -9.05 -3.14
N LEU A 198 -18.86 -9.69 -4.32
CA LEU A 198 -17.99 -10.82 -4.63
C LEU A 198 -16.51 -10.41 -4.69
N ASN A 199 -16.18 -9.25 -5.28
CA ASN A 199 -14.85 -8.70 -5.28
C ASN A 199 -14.33 -8.43 -3.85
N ARG A 200 -15.15 -7.78 -3.02
CA ARG A 200 -14.81 -7.57 -1.61
C ARG A 200 -14.53 -8.90 -0.90
N ARG A 201 -15.40 -9.89 -1.09
CA ARG A 201 -15.22 -11.22 -0.48
C ARG A 201 -13.93 -11.88 -0.97
N SER A 202 -13.67 -11.83 -2.28
CA SER A 202 -12.45 -12.37 -2.89
C SER A 202 -11.19 -11.73 -2.33
N VAL A 203 -11.13 -10.39 -2.25
CA VAL A 203 -9.97 -9.66 -1.68
C VAL A 203 -9.73 -10.03 -0.22
N LEU A 204 -10.78 -10.11 0.59
CA LEU A 204 -10.66 -10.47 2.01
C LEU A 204 -10.19 -11.93 2.19
N GLU A 205 -10.67 -12.86 1.37
CA GLU A 205 -10.26 -14.25 1.43
C GLU A 205 -8.82 -14.43 0.96
N GLN A 206 -8.43 -13.74 -0.13
CA GLN A 206 -7.04 -13.68 -0.60
C GLN A 206 -6.09 -13.21 0.51
N GLY A 207 -6.45 -12.11 1.19
CA GLY A 207 -5.64 -11.57 2.28
C GLY A 207 -5.49 -12.54 3.45
N LYS A 208 -6.57 -13.21 3.86
CA LYS A 208 -6.52 -14.22 4.93
C LYS A 208 -5.63 -15.42 4.56
N ARG A 209 -5.74 -15.92 3.32
CA ARG A 209 -4.91 -17.03 2.85
C ARG A 209 -3.45 -16.63 2.74
N ARG A 210 -3.14 -15.41 2.28
CA ARG A 210 -1.78 -14.89 2.28
C ARG A 210 -1.17 -14.84 3.68
N LEU A 211 -1.93 -14.38 4.66
CA LEU A 211 -1.49 -14.37 6.05
C LEU A 211 -1.27 -15.78 6.59
N ALA A 212 -2.17 -16.72 6.29
CA ALA A 212 -2.02 -18.10 6.70
C ALA A 212 -0.76 -18.75 6.12
N ILE A 213 -0.48 -18.54 4.82
CA ILE A 213 0.76 -19.02 4.17
C ILE A 213 1.99 -18.38 4.83
N HIS A 214 1.92 -17.09 5.16
CA HIS A 214 3.03 -16.41 5.83
C HIS A 214 3.34 -17.00 7.20
N ASN A 215 2.32 -17.22 8.01
CA ASN A 215 2.46 -17.79 9.36
C ASN A 215 2.92 -19.25 9.33
N GLU A 216 2.45 -20.02 8.34
CA GLU A 216 2.90 -21.42 8.15
C GLU A 216 4.41 -21.52 7.88
N HIS A 217 4.99 -20.52 7.21
CA HIS A 217 6.41 -20.50 6.86
C HIS A 217 7.26 -19.55 7.72
N GLU A 218 6.74 -19.07 8.85
CA GLU A 218 7.45 -18.08 9.68
C GLU A 218 8.79 -18.61 10.21
N ASP A 219 8.82 -19.83 10.74
CA ASP A 219 10.04 -20.46 11.26
C ASP A 219 11.07 -20.72 10.16
N GLU A 220 10.63 -21.19 9.00
CA GLU A 220 11.49 -21.37 7.83
C GLU A 220 12.09 -20.03 7.37
N ASN A 221 11.29 -18.97 7.33
CA ASN A 221 11.74 -17.64 6.97
C ASN A 221 12.77 -17.07 7.98
N ARG A 222 12.57 -17.35 9.27
CA ARG A 222 13.52 -16.95 10.32
C ARG A 222 14.85 -17.67 10.18
N LEU A 223 14.82 -18.99 9.96
CA LEU A 223 16.02 -19.79 9.72
C LEU A 223 16.75 -19.34 8.46
N ASN A 224 16.02 -19.11 7.36
CA ASN A 224 16.58 -18.61 6.10
C ASN A 224 17.26 -17.24 6.28
N SER A 225 16.63 -16.34 7.04
CA SER A 225 17.19 -15.02 7.33
C SER A 225 18.49 -15.13 8.15
N TYR A 226 18.52 -16.02 9.14
CA TYR A 226 19.73 -16.29 9.92
C TYR A 226 20.86 -16.85 9.05
N MET A 227 20.56 -17.91 8.29
CA MET A 227 21.55 -18.56 7.42
C MET A 227 22.15 -17.58 6.39
N MET A 228 21.30 -16.75 5.76
CA MET A 228 21.78 -15.78 4.78
C MET A 228 22.64 -14.68 5.44
N ASN A 229 22.20 -14.07 6.52
CA ASN A 229 22.85 -12.88 7.08
C ASN A 229 24.05 -13.23 7.96
N GLU A 230 23.96 -14.29 8.77
CA GLU A 230 24.98 -14.61 9.77
C GLU A 230 26.00 -15.65 9.28
N VAL A 231 25.61 -16.47 8.31
CA VAL A 231 26.46 -17.55 7.81
C VAL A 231 27.00 -17.24 6.42
N VAL A 232 26.11 -17.11 5.42
CA VAL A 232 26.52 -16.96 4.00
C VAL A 232 27.14 -15.59 3.70
N LEU A 233 26.51 -14.51 4.15
CA LEU A 233 26.99 -13.14 3.89
C LEU A 233 27.99 -12.63 4.94
N SER A 234 28.19 -13.38 6.02
CA SER A 234 29.12 -13.01 7.09
C SER A 234 30.53 -13.51 6.82
N GLN A 235 31.52 -12.61 6.83
CA GLN A 235 32.94 -13.00 6.75
C GLN A 235 33.40 -13.83 7.95
N LYS A 236 32.72 -13.73 9.10
CA LYS A 236 33.09 -14.42 10.33
C LYS A 236 33.03 -15.95 10.17
N ALA A 237 31.96 -16.45 9.55
CA ALA A 237 31.76 -17.88 9.33
C ALA A 237 32.68 -18.45 8.23
N GLY A 238 33.16 -17.62 7.30
CA GLY A 238 33.89 -18.10 6.13
C GLY A 238 35.23 -18.79 6.43
N LYS A 239 35.85 -18.50 7.58
CA LYS A 239 37.07 -19.20 8.06
C LYS A 239 36.70 -20.61 8.53
N ASP A 240 35.68 -20.74 9.36
CA ASP A 240 35.27 -22.01 9.97
C ASP A 240 34.73 -22.96 8.92
N ILE A 241 33.92 -22.46 7.98
CA ILE A 241 33.41 -23.23 6.84
C ILE A 241 34.56 -23.89 6.07
N ARG A 242 35.65 -23.15 5.77
CA ARG A 242 36.79 -23.66 5.03
C ARG A 242 37.66 -24.62 5.83
N ILE A 243 37.92 -24.31 7.12
CA ILE A 243 38.73 -25.15 7.97
C ILE A 243 38.07 -26.51 8.22
N PHE A 244 36.75 -26.51 8.42
CA PHE A 244 35.98 -27.71 8.73
C PHE A 244 35.31 -28.34 7.50
N HIS A 245 35.65 -27.90 6.29
CA HIS A 245 35.10 -28.42 5.02
C HIS A 245 33.55 -28.53 5.02
N GLN A 246 32.89 -27.47 5.47
CA GLN A 246 31.42 -27.42 5.64
C GLN A 246 30.70 -27.03 4.36
N GLU A 247 31.39 -26.80 3.23
CA GLU A 247 30.80 -26.39 1.96
C GLU A 247 29.64 -27.32 1.50
N PRO A 248 29.78 -28.66 1.55
CA PRO A 248 28.69 -29.56 1.13
C PRO A 248 27.44 -29.41 2.03
N MET A 249 27.65 -29.17 3.33
CA MET A 249 26.55 -28.91 4.25
C MET A 249 25.82 -27.58 3.91
N MET A 250 26.58 -26.54 3.58
CA MET A 250 26.00 -25.25 3.18
C MET A 250 25.22 -25.37 1.88
N GLU A 251 25.74 -26.12 0.90
CA GLU A 251 25.05 -26.39 -0.37
C GLU A 251 23.74 -27.14 -0.12
N HIS A 252 23.75 -28.18 0.70
CA HIS A 252 22.55 -28.93 1.08
C HIS A 252 21.48 -28.04 1.75
N TYR A 253 21.86 -27.16 2.68
CA TYR A 253 20.95 -26.19 3.29
C TYR A 253 20.43 -25.17 2.27
N GLY A 254 21.28 -24.69 1.35
CA GLY A 254 20.90 -23.82 0.25
C GLY A 254 19.82 -24.45 -0.65
N ASP A 255 19.98 -25.72 -0.98
CA ASP A 255 19.00 -26.47 -1.79
C ASP A 255 17.66 -26.65 -1.04
N GLN A 256 17.70 -26.98 0.24
CA GLN A 256 16.50 -27.05 1.07
C GLN A 256 15.79 -25.70 1.15
N MET A 257 16.54 -24.64 1.37
CA MET A 257 16.04 -23.26 1.41
C MET A 257 15.36 -22.90 0.09
N ASN A 258 15.99 -23.17 -1.04
CA ASN A 258 15.44 -22.92 -2.36
C ASN A 258 14.16 -23.74 -2.62
N ALA A 259 14.12 -25.00 -2.19
CA ALA A 259 12.94 -25.84 -2.30
C ALA A 259 11.76 -25.30 -1.47
N ASN A 260 12.01 -24.84 -0.25
CA ASN A 260 11.00 -24.23 0.63
C ASN A 260 10.50 -22.90 0.05
N TRP A 261 11.40 -22.04 -0.41
CA TRP A 261 11.06 -20.79 -1.11
C TRP A 261 10.18 -21.04 -2.33
N ARG A 262 10.54 -22.03 -3.14
CA ARG A 262 9.74 -22.43 -4.31
C ARG A 262 8.35 -22.89 -3.90
N ARG A 263 8.23 -23.70 -2.84
CA ARG A 263 6.94 -24.19 -2.31
C ARG A 263 6.06 -23.01 -1.87
N MET A 264 6.60 -22.14 -1.03
CA MET A 264 5.92 -20.94 -0.55
C MET A 264 5.48 -20.02 -1.69
N THR A 265 6.37 -19.75 -2.65
CA THR A 265 6.08 -18.92 -3.83
C THR A 265 4.97 -19.52 -4.67
N LEU A 266 4.95 -20.85 -4.87
CA LEU A 266 3.88 -21.54 -5.58
C LEU A 266 2.53 -21.45 -4.85
N GLN A 267 2.52 -21.51 -3.52
CA GLN A 267 1.29 -21.31 -2.72
C GLN A 267 0.76 -19.88 -2.89
N TYR A 268 1.62 -18.86 -2.81
CA TYR A 268 1.23 -17.48 -3.09
C TYR A 268 0.72 -17.30 -4.52
N ALA A 269 1.45 -17.83 -5.51
CA ALA A 269 1.06 -17.72 -6.92
C ALA A 269 -0.31 -18.38 -7.19
N LYS A 270 -0.56 -19.58 -6.64
CA LYS A 270 -1.86 -20.25 -6.76
C LYS A 270 -2.99 -19.44 -6.15
N ASN A 271 -2.76 -18.90 -4.94
CA ASN A 271 -3.74 -18.03 -4.28
C ASN A 271 -4.03 -16.79 -5.12
N ASP A 272 -2.99 -16.10 -5.61
CA ASP A 272 -3.11 -14.86 -6.35
C ASP A 272 -3.78 -15.08 -7.73
N VAL A 273 -3.36 -16.08 -8.48
CA VAL A 273 -3.95 -16.42 -9.80
C VAL A 273 -5.44 -16.76 -9.67
N CYS A 274 -5.83 -17.56 -8.66
CA CYS A 274 -7.22 -17.90 -8.45
C CYS A 274 -8.09 -16.66 -8.17
N HIS A 275 -7.63 -15.78 -7.28
CA HIS A 275 -8.40 -14.60 -6.90
C HIS A 275 -8.38 -13.51 -7.95
N PHE A 276 -7.23 -13.21 -8.58
CA PHE A 276 -7.15 -12.23 -9.66
C PHE A 276 -7.90 -12.69 -10.92
N GLY A 277 -7.82 -13.98 -11.25
CA GLY A 277 -8.61 -14.57 -12.34
C GLY A 277 -10.11 -14.40 -12.11
N LEU A 278 -10.59 -14.75 -10.91
CA LEU A 278 -12.00 -14.58 -10.56
C LEU A 278 -12.42 -13.11 -10.60
N GLN A 279 -11.63 -12.19 -10.04
CA GLN A 279 -11.91 -10.75 -10.09
C GLN A 279 -11.96 -10.22 -11.53
N GLY A 280 -11.02 -10.64 -12.39
CA GLY A 280 -11.02 -10.28 -13.81
C GLY A 280 -12.26 -10.78 -14.55
N MET A 281 -12.65 -12.04 -14.34
CA MET A 281 -13.86 -12.61 -14.93
C MET A 281 -15.12 -11.87 -14.48
N LEU A 282 -15.28 -11.64 -13.17
CA LEU A 282 -16.42 -10.91 -12.62
C LEU A 282 -16.50 -9.48 -13.18
N SER A 283 -15.37 -8.77 -13.22
CA SER A 283 -15.29 -7.41 -13.77
C SER A 283 -15.66 -7.37 -15.25
N SER A 284 -15.21 -8.35 -16.05
CA SER A 284 -15.52 -8.47 -17.48
C SER A 284 -17.01 -8.79 -17.72
N CYS A 285 -17.59 -9.68 -16.92
CA CYS A 285 -19.01 -10.02 -17.02
C CYS A 285 -19.90 -8.79 -16.75
N VAL A 286 -19.59 -8.03 -15.69
CA VAL A 286 -20.36 -6.81 -15.39
C VAL A 286 -20.11 -5.74 -16.45
N GLY A 287 -18.86 -5.58 -16.90
CA GLY A 287 -18.55 -4.71 -18.03
C GLY A 287 -19.46 -5.02 -19.24
N GLY A 288 -19.61 -6.30 -19.62
CA GLY A 288 -20.48 -6.75 -20.69
C GLY A 288 -21.97 -6.41 -20.45
N ILE A 289 -22.48 -6.67 -19.25
CA ILE A 289 -23.88 -6.35 -18.88
C ILE A 289 -24.13 -4.84 -18.97
N ILE A 290 -23.19 -4.03 -18.51
CA ILE A 290 -23.31 -2.57 -18.56
C ILE A 290 -23.24 -2.06 -19.99
N TYR A 291 -22.33 -2.59 -20.81
CA TYR A 291 -22.27 -2.26 -22.23
C TYR A 291 -23.59 -2.59 -22.93
N LEU A 292 -24.17 -3.76 -22.69
CA LEU A 292 -25.45 -4.15 -23.23
C LEU A 292 -26.58 -3.20 -22.78
N TYR A 293 -26.61 -2.86 -21.50
CA TYR A 293 -27.63 -1.94 -20.97
C TYR A 293 -27.53 -0.55 -21.59
N VAL A 294 -26.31 0.01 -21.64
CA VAL A 294 -26.08 1.35 -22.19
C VAL A 294 -26.31 1.36 -23.71
N ALA A 295 -25.93 0.28 -24.41
CA ALA A 295 -26.24 0.10 -25.85
C ALA A 295 -27.74 0.04 -26.12
N PHE A 296 -28.50 -0.66 -25.28
CA PHE A 296 -29.96 -0.69 -25.36
C PHE A 296 -30.56 0.71 -25.18
N CYS A 297 -30.06 1.52 -24.25
CA CYS A 297 -30.47 2.90 -24.09
C CYS A 297 -30.11 3.78 -25.31
N ALA A 298 -28.97 3.51 -25.96
CA ALA A 298 -28.60 4.20 -27.21
C ALA A 298 -29.52 3.80 -28.39
N TYR A 299 -29.84 2.52 -28.51
CA TYR A 299 -30.77 2.04 -29.52
C TYR A 299 -32.15 2.69 -29.38
N GLY A 300 -32.62 2.89 -28.15
CA GLY A 300 -33.85 3.65 -27.86
C GLY A 300 -33.74 5.16 -28.08
N GLY A 301 -32.62 5.68 -28.62
CA GLY A 301 -32.42 7.12 -28.90
C GLY A 301 -32.27 7.99 -27.66
N MET A 302 -32.05 7.40 -26.48
CA MET A 302 -31.93 8.15 -25.22
C MET A 302 -30.57 8.79 -25.02
N ILE A 303 -29.55 8.19 -25.61
CA ILE A 303 -28.13 8.66 -25.53
C ILE A 303 -27.45 8.49 -26.88
N THR A 304 -26.39 9.24 -27.12
CA THR A 304 -25.56 9.11 -28.33
C THR A 304 -24.66 7.87 -28.26
N ILE A 305 -24.18 7.40 -29.41
CA ILE A 305 -23.28 6.25 -29.52
C ILE A 305 -21.96 6.51 -28.74
N GLY A 306 -21.43 7.72 -28.80
CA GLY A 306 -20.25 8.11 -28.04
C GLY A 306 -20.48 8.02 -26.52
N ASN A 307 -21.67 8.35 -26.05
CA ASN A 307 -22.02 8.19 -24.64
C ASN A 307 -22.06 6.73 -24.16
N VAL A 308 -22.24 5.74 -25.05
CA VAL A 308 -22.11 4.31 -24.69
C VAL A 308 -20.70 4.04 -24.18
N VAL A 309 -19.66 4.45 -24.92
CA VAL A 309 -18.27 4.27 -24.51
C VAL A 309 -17.94 5.06 -23.26
N ARG A 310 -18.45 6.29 -23.15
CA ARG A 310 -18.24 7.16 -22.00
C ARG A 310 -18.78 6.54 -20.71
N TYR A 311 -20.03 6.12 -20.69
CA TYR A 311 -20.67 5.60 -19.48
C TYR A 311 -20.18 4.20 -19.12
N ALA A 312 -20.02 3.31 -20.09
CA ALA A 312 -19.48 1.98 -19.85
C ALA A 312 -18.02 2.04 -19.38
N GLY A 313 -17.20 2.89 -20.00
CA GLY A 313 -15.83 3.12 -19.56
C GLY A 313 -15.74 3.71 -18.15
N ALA A 314 -16.61 4.67 -17.81
CA ALA A 314 -16.64 5.27 -16.47
C ALA A 314 -17.09 4.26 -15.40
N VAL A 315 -18.07 3.37 -15.69
CA VAL A 315 -18.44 2.29 -14.75
C VAL A 315 -17.30 1.31 -14.55
N GLN A 316 -16.57 0.98 -15.62
CA GLN A 316 -15.37 0.12 -15.50
C GLN A 316 -14.32 0.75 -14.59
N GLN A 317 -14.08 2.06 -14.71
CA GLN A 317 -13.16 2.79 -13.80
C GLN A 317 -13.68 2.82 -12.36
N PHE A 318 -15.00 2.90 -12.16
CA PHE A 318 -15.59 2.81 -10.83
C PHE A 318 -15.37 1.45 -10.18
N ILE A 319 -15.60 0.36 -10.92
CA ILE A 319 -15.37 -1.01 -10.43
C ILE A 319 -13.89 -1.21 -10.07
N GLN A 320 -12.99 -0.75 -10.95
CA GLN A 320 -11.55 -0.82 -10.69
C GLN A 320 -11.17 -0.03 -9.44
N GLY A 321 -11.65 1.21 -9.31
CA GLY A 321 -11.43 2.05 -8.13
C GLY A 321 -11.91 1.39 -6.84
N MET A 322 -13.10 0.77 -6.85
CA MET A 322 -13.63 0.02 -5.70
C MET A 322 -12.76 -1.18 -5.34
N THR A 323 -12.28 -1.92 -6.34
CA THR A 323 -11.40 -3.09 -6.14
C THR A 323 -10.07 -2.65 -5.51
N ASP A 324 -9.45 -1.60 -6.06
CA ASP A 324 -8.19 -1.04 -5.55
C ASP A 324 -8.37 -0.47 -4.13
N LEU A 325 -9.51 0.16 -3.84
CA LEU A 325 -9.84 0.68 -2.53
C LEU A 325 -9.93 -0.44 -1.48
N PHE A 326 -10.63 -1.53 -1.80
CA PHE A 326 -10.71 -2.67 -0.88
C PHE A 326 -9.36 -3.35 -0.69
N ALA A 327 -8.57 -3.51 -1.75
CA ALA A 327 -7.24 -4.09 -1.68
C ALA A 327 -6.28 -3.21 -0.87
N GLY A 328 -6.27 -1.91 -1.11
CA GLY A 328 -5.46 -0.94 -0.36
C GLY A 328 -5.81 -0.92 1.12
N TRP A 329 -7.12 -0.89 1.44
CA TRP A 329 -7.59 -0.95 2.82
C TRP A 329 -7.18 -2.24 3.54
N SER A 330 -7.33 -3.38 2.87
CA SER A 330 -6.94 -4.68 3.44
C SER A 330 -5.44 -4.74 3.76
N ARG A 331 -4.60 -4.22 2.86
CA ARG A 331 -3.14 -4.17 3.07
C ARG A 331 -2.77 -3.18 4.18
N LEU A 332 -3.37 -1.99 4.19
CA LEU A 332 -3.13 -0.99 5.22
C LEU A 332 -3.45 -1.54 6.63
N HIS A 333 -4.57 -2.26 6.74
CA HIS A 333 -4.95 -2.92 8.00
C HIS A 333 -3.98 -4.05 8.38
N HIS A 334 -3.45 -4.79 7.39
CA HIS A 334 -2.43 -5.81 7.64
C HIS A 334 -1.11 -5.20 8.14
N ASP A 335 -0.69 -4.08 7.54
CA ASP A 335 0.56 -3.41 7.89
C ASP A 335 0.48 -2.63 9.22
N ARG A 336 -0.72 -2.49 9.82
CA ARG A 336 -0.94 -1.76 11.07
C ARG A 336 -0.06 -2.25 12.22
N MET A 337 0.08 -3.55 12.39
CA MET A 337 0.90 -4.12 13.47
C MET A 337 2.33 -3.58 13.44
N GLN A 338 2.91 -3.46 12.25
CA GLN A 338 4.26 -2.92 12.08
C GLN A 338 4.32 -1.42 12.42
N MET A 339 3.24 -0.68 12.12
CA MET A 339 3.13 0.74 12.49
C MET A 339 3.00 0.92 14.00
N ASP A 340 2.19 0.10 14.65
CA ASP A 340 2.01 0.12 16.11
C ASP A 340 3.33 -0.22 16.82
N GLU A 341 4.08 -1.22 16.36
CA GLU A 341 5.41 -1.58 16.88
C GLU A 341 6.43 -0.45 16.69
N TYR A 342 6.40 0.24 15.54
CA TYR A 342 7.24 1.41 15.30
C TYR A 342 6.90 2.55 16.26
N LEU A 343 5.62 2.88 16.42
CA LEU A 343 5.16 3.93 17.32
C LEU A 343 5.45 3.59 18.78
N GLU A 344 5.32 2.32 19.17
CA GLU A 344 5.69 1.85 20.50
C GLU A 344 7.18 2.09 20.76
N TYR A 345 8.06 1.69 19.81
CA TYR A 345 9.49 1.90 19.94
C TYR A 345 9.86 3.38 20.05
N MET A 346 9.29 4.23 19.22
CA MET A 346 9.54 5.68 19.26
C MET A 346 8.96 6.34 20.51
N GLY A 347 7.89 5.80 21.08
CA GLY A 347 7.21 6.29 22.29
C GLY A 347 7.90 5.92 23.60
N LEU A 348 8.92 5.05 23.59
CA LEU A 348 9.66 4.67 24.81
C LEU A 348 10.29 5.91 25.46
N GLN A 349 10.04 6.08 26.76
CA GLN A 349 10.57 7.23 27.53
C GLN A 349 11.75 6.79 28.37
N ASN A 350 12.81 7.60 28.39
CA ASN A 350 13.94 7.36 29.25
C ASN A 350 13.53 7.52 30.72
N LYS A 351 13.94 6.59 31.54
CA LYS A 351 13.68 6.61 32.99
C LYS A 351 14.66 7.51 33.74
N MET A 352 15.91 7.62 33.20
CA MET A 352 16.91 8.49 33.80
C MET A 352 16.59 9.96 33.56
N LYS A 353 16.57 10.74 34.63
CA LYS A 353 16.42 12.18 34.53
C LYS A 353 17.73 12.78 34.00
N LYS A 354 17.66 13.50 32.87
CA LYS A 354 18.80 14.32 32.43
C LYS A 354 19.05 15.41 33.47
N ALA A 355 20.32 15.60 33.83
CA ALA A 355 20.69 16.67 34.73
C ALA A 355 20.26 18.02 34.16
N SER A 356 19.64 18.86 35.00
CA SER A 356 19.17 20.20 34.60
C SER A 356 20.30 21.17 34.27
N ARG A 357 21.52 20.87 34.72
CA ARG A 357 22.76 21.61 34.39
C ARG A 357 23.85 20.60 34.00
N PRO A 358 24.22 20.53 32.73
CA PRO A 358 25.37 19.74 32.34
C PRO A 358 26.66 20.37 32.98
N VAL A 359 27.42 19.55 33.67
CA VAL A 359 28.74 19.95 34.19
C VAL A 359 29.73 19.70 33.06
N SER A 360 30.52 20.74 32.72
CA SER A 360 31.59 20.59 31.73
C SER A 360 32.79 19.88 32.42
N LEU A 361 33.21 18.75 31.84
CA LEU A 361 34.41 18.05 32.29
C LEU A 361 35.69 18.88 32.08
N ALA A 362 35.62 19.88 31.18
CA ALA A 362 36.73 20.80 30.95
C ALA A 362 37.04 21.71 32.15
N ASP A 363 36.08 21.91 33.05
CA ASP A 363 36.23 22.74 34.25
C ASP A 363 36.72 21.94 35.47
N MET A 364 37.03 20.64 35.30
CA MET A 364 37.52 19.75 36.37
C MET A 364 38.98 19.41 36.13
N GLU A 365 39.86 19.93 36.98
CA GLU A 365 41.30 19.63 36.90
C GLU A 365 41.61 18.15 37.20
N ASN A 366 40.88 17.51 38.10
CA ASN A 366 41.01 16.08 38.42
C ASN A 366 39.63 15.48 38.77
N PRO A 367 38.88 14.97 37.80
CA PRO A 367 37.58 14.37 38.09
C PRO A 367 37.75 13.05 38.85
N GLU A 368 37.19 13.00 40.07
CA GLU A 368 37.13 11.81 40.91
C GLU A 368 35.69 11.33 41.04
N VAL A 369 35.46 10.01 40.92
CA VAL A 369 34.16 9.38 41.10
C VAL A 369 34.26 8.50 42.36
N GLU A 370 33.50 8.86 43.38
CA GLU A 370 33.43 8.12 44.63
C GLU A 370 32.03 7.48 44.80
N PHE A 371 32.02 6.21 45.17
CA PHE A 371 30.82 5.47 45.54
C PHE A 371 30.77 5.31 47.05
N VAL A 372 29.83 5.97 47.72
CA VAL A 372 29.64 5.87 49.18
C VAL A 372 28.29 5.18 49.43
N ASP A 373 28.32 4.04 50.12
CA ASP A 373 27.14 3.27 50.54
C ASP A 373 26.17 2.98 49.38
N VAL A 374 26.67 2.66 48.20
CA VAL A 374 25.90 2.38 47.01
C VAL A 374 25.55 0.89 46.97
N SER A 375 24.25 0.58 46.99
CA SER A 375 23.72 -0.74 46.73
C SER A 375 23.11 -0.79 45.34
N PHE A 376 23.46 -1.79 44.57
CA PHE A 376 22.96 -1.97 43.22
C PHE A 376 22.29 -3.35 43.07
N ARG A 377 21.20 -3.40 42.35
CA ARG A 377 20.60 -4.68 41.90
C ARG A 377 20.22 -4.61 40.43
N TYR A 378 20.41 -5.70 39.74
CA TYR A 378 19.96 -5.81 38.34
C TYR A 378 18.43 -5.81 38.24
N PRO A 379 17.83 -5.18 37.21
CA PRO A 379 16.41 -5.24 36.97
C PRO A 379 15.91 -6.68 36.88
N GLY A 380 14.81 -7.02 37.62
CA GLY A 380 14.24 -8.37 37.65
C GLY A 380 14.86 -9.32 38.67
N THR A 381 15.88 -8.89 39.44
CA THR A 381 16.44 -9.66 40.57
C THR A 381 16.10 -9.02 41.90
N GLU A 382 15.91 -9.84 42.93
CA GLU A 382 15.74 -9.34 44.32
C GLU A 382 17.06 -9.22 45.05
N GLN A 383 18.14 -9.75 44.47
CA GLN A 383 19.44 -9.84 45.09
C GLN A 383 20.28 -8.58 44.78
N TYR A 384 20.81 -7.94 45.82
CA TYR A 384 21.73 -6.84 45.69
C TYR A 384 23.15 -7.37 45.44
N VAL A 385 23.92 -6.65 44.63
CA VAL A 385 25.32 -6.92 44.32
C VAL A 385 26.19 -5.92 45.07
#